data_3c6ab28943cb2a7ca893eefec61a6fe9
#
_entry.id   3c6ab28943cb2a7ca893eefec61a6fe9
#
_cell.length_a   1.000
_cell.length_b   1.000
_cell.length_c   1.000
_cell.angle_alpha   90.00
_cell.angle_beta   90.00
_cell.angle_gamma   90.00
#
_symmetry.space_group_name_H-M   'P 1'
#
loop_
_entity.id
_entity.type
_entity.pdbx_description
1 polymer ?
#
loop_
_entity_poly.entity_id
_entity_poly.type
_entity_poly.pdbx_seq_one_letter_code
_entity_poly.pdbx_strand_id
1 'polypeptide(L)'
;NDLLDFKGIKEKKLQTIVSSWQKFQHLRELGSFLGKFGVTSNLITKIYSSLGEVENLIEKIKENPYILINIKGIGFKRADEIAKSLGIDPKSEFRIMACLNYTLREYCDNNGNSSIDKYHLYKLLDESLRFSNEEILYEQAISKMLVEENIFVTSENRLALSMLYYAEKRILEFFQRRKDEKNRKIIASFDEYMDKKEETLGFKLSDEQKRAVELINNGDKTLFLIGYAGTGKSTSSRAILELLEEIMSYDDIMTIALSGIASQRISDTTGYNSSTIQSLLVKHKEKDFFPYKAILLDEASMVNSVTFYQIISKIDDDTVFIIVGDDGQLPAIGAGNVLADAIKFELAPICKLTKIYRQNENQAI
;
A
#
# COMPACT_ATOMS: atom_id res chain seq x y z
N ASN A 1 -44.05 20.82 -6.43
CA ASN A 1 -45.10 20.25 -5.54
C ASN A 1 -46.11 19.40 -6.33
N ASP A 2 -46.28 19.61 -7.63
CA ASP A 2 -47.26 18.92 -8.48
C ASP A 2 -47.04 17.38 -8.58
N LEU A 3 -45.89 16.89 -8.23
CA LEU A 3 -45.61 15.44 -8.23
C LEU A 3 -46.22 14.69 -7.04
N LEU A 4 -46.61 15.39 -5.97
CA LEU A 4 -47.30 14.79 -4.83
C LEU A 4 -48.75 14.41 -5.14
N ASP A 5 -49.33 15.02 -6.20
CA ASP A 5 -50.71 14.75 -6.65
C ASP A 5 -50.84 13.39 -7.39
N PHE A 6 -49.68 12.77 -7.76
CA PHE A 6 -49.68 11.48 -8.43
C PHE A 6 -49.77 10.31 -7.45
N LYS A 7 -50.73 9.41 -7.69
CA LYS A 7 -50.95 8.20 -6.89
C LYS A 7 -49.66 7.36 -6.79
N GLY A 8 -49.13 7.21 -5.57
CA GLY A 8 -47.93 6.43 -5.28
C GLY A 8 -46.64 7.24 -5.12
N ILE A 9 -46.68 8.58 -5.25
CA ILE A 9 -45.59 9.47 -4.92
C ILE A 9 -45.87 10.08 -3.54
N LYS A 10 -45.14 9.64 -2.53
CA LYS A 10 -45.11 10.22 -1.18
C LYS A 10 -43.80 11.03 -1.02
N GLU A 11 -43.68 11.83 0.03
CA GLU A 11 -42.53 12.72 0.30
C GLU A 11 -41.18 12.03 0.13
N LYS A 12 -40.99 10.82 0.65
CA LYS A 12 -39.74 10.05 0.50
C LYS A 12 -39.40 9.74 -0.97
N LYS A 13 -40.42 9.41 -1.79
CA LYS A 13 -40.23 9.13 -3.21
C LYS A 13 -40.02 10.43 -4.00
N LEU A 14 -40.68 11.52 -3.60
CA LEU A 14 -40.45 12.85 -4.17
C LEU A 14 -39.00 13.29 -3.91
N GLN A 15 -38.50 13.18 -2.68
CA GLN A 15 -37.10 13.49 -2.37
C GLN A 15 -36.11 12.67 -3.22
N THR A 16 -36.37 11.37 -3.42
CA THR A 16 -35.55 10.53 -4.28
C THR A 16 -35.58 11.00 -5.75
N ILE A 17 -36.73 11.41 -6.26
CA ILE A 17 -36.87 11.93 -7.62
C ILE A 17 -36.13 13.27 -7.76
N VAL A 18 -36.30 14.17 -6.80
CA VAL A 18 -35.64 15.49 -6.82
C VAL A 18 -34.12 15.34 -6.75
N SER A 19 -33.61 14.51 -5.83
CA SER A 19 -32.17 14.28 -5.70
C SER A 19 -31.59 13.62 -6.98
N SER A 20 -32.30 12.66 -7.58
CA SER A 20 -31.87 12.02 -8.84
C SER A 20 -31.88 13.01 -10.01
N TRP A 21 -32.86 13.91 -10.07
CA TRP A 21 -32.93 14.94 -11.08
C TRP A 21 -31.81 15.98 -10.91
N GLN A 22 -31.54 16.44 -9.69
CA GLN A 22 -30.42 17.35 -9.40
C GLN A 22 -29.09 16.72 -9.80
N LYS A 23 -28.87 15.47 -9.42
CA LYS A 23 -27.68 14.71 -9.82
C LYS A 23 -27.52 14.64 -11.34
N PHE A 24 -28.61 14.36 -12.06
CA PHE A 24 -28.59 14.29 -13.52
C PHE A 24 -28.27 15.65 -14.15
N GLN A 25 -28.84 16.74 -13.63
CA GLN A 25 -28.57 18.12 -14.07
C GLN A 25 -27.08 18.44 -13.90
N HIS A 26 -26.50 18.21 -12.71
CA HIS A 26 -25.09 18.47 -12.42
C HIS A 26 -24.17 17.64 -13.32
N LEU A 27 -24.48 16.35 -13.52
CA LEU A 27 -23.71 15.50 -14.43
C LEU A 27 -23.76 15.99 -15.88
N ARG A 28 -24.90 16.50 -16.34
CA ARG A 28 -25.07 17.03 -17.68
C ARG A 28 -24.28 18.34 -17.85
N GLU A 29 -24.32 19.24 -16.88
CA GLU A 29 -23.58 20.51 -16.91
C GLU A 29 -22.08 20.25 -16.88
N LEU A 30 -21.62 19.40 -15.99
CA LEU A 30 -20.22 18.98 -15.88
C LEU A 30 -19.75 18.27 -17.16
N GLY A 31 -20.61 17.41 -17.73
CA GLY A 31 -20.36 16.73 -19.01
C GLY A 31 -20.25 17.69 -20.19
N SER A 32 -21.13 18.68 -20.27
CA SER A 32 -21.07 19.73 -21.30
C SER A 32 -19.80 20.58 -21.18
N PHE A 33 -19.35 20.85 -19.95
CA PHE A 33 -18.15 21.64 -19.69
C PHE A 33 -16.88 20.83 -19.98
N LEU A 34 -16.71 19.66 -19.34
CA LEU A 34 -15.48 18.86 -19.42
C LEU A 34 -15.38 18.01 -20.69
N GLY A 35 -16.50 17.73 -21.36
CA GLY A 35 -16.53 16.99 -22.62
C GLY A 35 -15.74 17.67 -23.73
N LYS A 36 -15.66 19.00 -23.71
CA LYS A 36 -14.87 19.83 -24.66
C LYS A 36 -13.36 19.53 -24.57
N PHE A 37 -12.91 19.04 -23.40
CA PHE A 37 -11.52 18.67 -23.13
C PHE A 37 -11.29 17.15 -23.23
N GLY A 38 -12.20 16.41 -23.87
CA GLY A 38 -12.09 14.97 -24.08
C GLY A 38 -12.25 14.12 -22.80
N VAL A 39 -12.87 14.67 -21.74
CA VAL A 39 -13.18 13.91 -20.53
C VAL A 39 -14.37 12.99 -20.79
N THR A 40 -14.20 11.69 -20.62
CA THR A 40 -15.23 10.69 -20.89
C THR A 40 -16.35 10.69 -19.85
N SER A 41 -17.54 10.21 -20.21
CA SER A 41 -18.70 10.12 -19.29
C SER A 41 -18.39 9.33 -18.00
N ASN A 42 -17.56 8.30 -18.08
CA ASN A 42 -17.13 7.53 -16.91
C ASN A 42 -16.27 8.39 -15.95
N LEU A 43 -15.35 9.20 -16.48
CA LEU A 43 -14.56 10.13 -15.68
C LEU A 43 -15.43 11.25 -15.08
N ILE A 44 -16.40 11.76 -15.83
CA ILE A 44 -17.37 12.77 -15.33
C ILE A 44 -18.14 12.22 -14.14
N THR A 45 -18.60 10.97 -14.21
CA THR A 45 -19.27 10.31 -13.09
C THR A 45 -18.35 10.17 -11.87
N LYS A 46 -17.07 9.82 -12.07
CA LYS A 46 -16.09 9.75 -10.99
C LYS A 46 -15.80 11.13 -10.38
N ILE A 47 -15.65 12.17 -11.21
CA ILE A 47 -15.46 13.56 -10.74
C ILE A 47 -16.65 13.96 -9.86
N TYR A 48 -17.87 13.73 -10.36
CA TYR A 48 -19.07 14.04 -9.60
C TYR A 48 -19.16 13.25 -8.30
N SER A 49 -18.83 11.95 -8.30
CA SER A 49 -18.87 11.12 -7.09
C SER A 49 -17.85 11.56 -6.05
N SER A 50 -16.70 12.12 -6.47
CA SER A 50 -15.64 12.55 -5.57
C SER A 50 -15.76 14.02 -5.13
N LEU A 51 -16.28 14.89 -6.00
CA LEU A 51 -16.31 16.34 -5.83
C LEU A 51 -17.71 16.93 -5.96
N GLY A 52 -18.75 16.13 -6.21
CA GLY A 52 -20.09 16.60 -6.56
C GLY A 52 -20.83 17.39 -5.47
N GLU A 53 -20.41 17.22 -4.21
CA GLU A 53 -20.93 17.99 -3.07
C GLU A 53 -20.30 19.39 -2.96
N VAL A 54 -19.28 19.65 -3.79
CA VAL A 54 -18.59 20.95 -3.80
C VAL A 54 -19.48 21.95 -4.54
N GLU A 55 -19.97 22.94 -3.79
CA GLU A 55 -20.74 24.05 -4.35
C GLU A 55 -19.94 24.79 -5.44
N ASN A 56 -20.59 25.10 -6.56
CA ASN A 56 -19.98 25.76 -7.71
C ASN A 56 -18.75 25.00 -8.29
N LEU A 57 -18.82 23.67 -8.38
CA LEU A 57 -17.72 22.82 -8.84
C LEU A 57 -17.13 23.27 -10.18
N ILE A 58 -17.95 23.67 -11.15
CA ILE A 58 -17.48 24.12 -12.47
C ILE A 58 -16.63 25.39 -12.35
N GLU A 59 -17.03 26.34 -11.51
CA GLU A 59 -16.27 27.57 -11.29
C GLU A 59 -14.94 27.27 -10.58
N LYS A 60 -14.96 26.38 -9.61
CA LYS A 60 -13.73 25.93 -8.95
C LYS A 60 -12.76 25.21 -9.90
N ILE A 61 -13.29 24.40 -10.85
CA ILE A 61 -12.46 23.78 -11.89
C ILE A 61 -11.90 24.85 -12.85
N LYS A 62 -12.67 25.88 -13.18
CA LYS A 62 -12.17 26.99 -14.02
C LYS A 62 -11.06 27.78 -13.31
N GLU A 63 -11.19 28.00 -12.01
CA GLU A 63 -10.19 28.69 -11.19
C GLU A 63 -8.93 27.83 -11.01
N ASN A 64 -9.13 26.55 -10.64
CA ASN A 64 -8.04 25.60 -10.40
C ASN A 64 -8.35 24.23 -11.03
N PRO A 65 -8.00 24.01 -12.30
CA PRO A 65 -8.24 22.72 -12.97
C PRO A 65 -7.45 21.55 -12.34
N TYR A 66 -6.41 21.83 -11.56
CA TYR A 66 -5.57 20.81 -10.95
C TYR A 66 -6.23 20.09 -9.78
N ILE A 67 -7.39 20.54 -9.27
CA ILE A 67 -8.19 19.76 -8.33
C ILE A 67 -8.60 18.39 -8.92
N LEU A 68 -8.62 18.28 -10.25
CA LEU A 68 -8.96 17.04 -10.97
C LEU A 68 -7.88 15.95 -10.86
N ILE A 69 -6.64 16.27 -10.50
CA ILE A 69 -5.56 15.27 -10.36
C ILE A 69 -5.82 14.25 -9.24
N ASN A 70 -6.68 14.58 -8.29
CA ASN A 70 -7.10 13.68 -7.21
C ASN A 70 -8.09 12.60 -7.68
N ILE A 71 -8.56 12.68 -8.93
CA ILE A 71 -9.52 11.74 -9.52
C ILE A 71 -8.76 10.63 -10.23
N LYS A 72 -8.98 9.37 -9.81
CA LYS A 72 -8.34 8.22 -10.45
C LYS A 72 -8.64 8.16 -11.95
N GLY A 73 -7.60 8.38 -12.75
CA GLY A 73 -7.65 8.40 -14.21
C GLY A 73 -7.48 9.81 -14.82
N ILE A 74 -7.25 10.84 -13.98
CA ILE A 74 -6.83 12.17 -14.43
C ILE A 74 -5.49 12.49 -13.80
N GLY A 75 -4.41 12.38 -14.58
CA GLY A 75 -3.07 12.79 -14.16
C GLY A 75 -2.78 14.25 -14.43
N PHE A 76 -1.60 14.73 -13.98
CA PHE A 76 -1.15 16.10 -14.19
C PHE A 76 -1.23 16.55 -15.65
N LYS A 77 -0.72 15.75 -16.60
CA LYS A 77 -0.70 16.10 -18.03
C LYS A 77 -2.09 16.47 -18.56
N ARG A 78 -3.11 15.70 -18.21
CA ARG A 78 -4.49 15.96 -18.65
C ARG A 78 -5.09 17.19 -17.97
N ALA A 79 -4.85 17.38 -16.69
CA ALA A 79 -5.27 18.58 -15.97
C ALA A 79 -4.57 19.84 -16.53
N ASP A 80 -3.29 19.74 -16.91
CA ASP A 80 -2.50 20.82 -17.51
C ASP A 80 -3.00 21.21 -18.91
N GLU A 81 -3.47 20.24 -19.71
CA GLU A 81 -4.12 20.50 -21.01
C GLU A 81 -5.45 21.26 -20.82
N ILE A 82 -6.25 20.88 -19.83
CA ILE A 82 -7.49 21.60 -19.48
C ILE A 82 -7.15 23.01 -19.00
N ALA A 83 -6.18 23.16 -18.12
CA ALA A 83 -5.73 24.44 -17.58
C ALA A 83 -5.26 25.40 -18.68
N LYS A 84 -4.44 24.91 -19.62
CA LYS A 84 -3.99 25.68 -20.79
C LYS A 84 -5.15 26.13 -21.68
N SER A 85 -6.13 25.24 -21.90
CA SER A 85 -7.32 25.57 -22.71
C SER A 85 -8.24 26.58 -22.02
N LEU A 86 -8.19 26.67 -20.70
CA LEU A 86 -8.91 27.66 -19.89
C LEU A 86 -8.14 28.98 -19.73
N GLY A 87 -6.92 29.09 -20.27
CA GLY A 87 -6.09 30.27 -20.20
C GLY A 87 -5.42 30.50 -18.83
N ILE A 88 -5.24 29.45 -18.04
CA ILE A 88 -4.52 29.53 -16.76
C ILE A 88 -3.07 29.93 -17.03
N ASP A 89 -2.56 30.88 -16.24
CA ASP A 89 -1.18 31.36 -16.34
C ASP A 89 -0.21 30.17 -16.23
N PRO A 90 0.72 29.99 -17.19
CA PRO A 90 1.76 28.97 -17.13
C PRO A 90 2.61 28.99 -15.85
N LYS A 91 2.73 30.17 -15.21
CA LYS A 91 3.45 30.33 -13.93
C LYS A 91 2.53 30.34 -12.71
N SER A 92 1.26 29.96 -12.87
CA SER A 92 0.34 29.92 -11.73
C SER A 92 0.83 28.97 -10.65
N GLU A 93 0.65 29.36 -9.41
CA GLU A 93 1.00 28.58 -8.22
C GLU A 93 0.36 27.19 -8.26
N PHE A 94 -0.91 27.10 -8.65
CA PHE A 94 -1.64 25.83 -8.79
C PHE A 94 -0.94 24.85 -9.76
N ARG A 95 -0.44 25.36 -10.88
CA ARG A 95 0.27 24.56 -11.88
C ARG A 95 1.58 24.04 -11.32
N ILE A 96 2.34 24.89 -10.64
CA ILE A 96 3.66 24.53 -10.09
C ILE A 96 3.49 23.51 -8.98
N MET A 97 2.57 23.74 -8.04
CA MET A 97 2.28 22.77 -6.94
C MET A 97 1.79 21.42 -7.47
N ALA A 98 0.90 21.42 -8.46
CA ALA A 98 0.39 20.20 -9.08
C ALA A 98 1.50 19.43 -9.83
N CYS A 99 2.38 20.15 -10.55
CA CYS A 99 3.53 19.56 -11.22
C CYS A 99 4.53 18.99 -10.20
N LEU A 100 4.81 19.71 -9.13
CA LEU A 100 5.70 19.28 -8.04
C LEU A 100 5.19 17.98 -7.41
N ASN A 101 3.91 17.92 -7.04
CA ASN A 101 3.30 16.70 -6.47
C ASN A 101 3.38 15.52 -7.46
N TYR A 102 3.07 15.76 -8.73
CA TYR A 102 3.15 14.76 -9.78
C TYR A 102 4.57 14.24 -9.98
N THR A 103 5.53 15.15 -10.15
CA THR A 103 6.94 14.83 -10.41
C THR A 103 7.55 14.07 -9.23
N LEU A 104 7.26 14.50 -8.00
CA LEU A 104 7.72 13.83 -6.79
C LEU A 104 7.17 12.40 -6.70
N ARG A 105 5.88 12.21 -6.99
CA ARG A 105 5.24 10.89 -7.00
C ARG A 105 5.82 9.98 -8.08
N GLU A 106 5.89 10.46 -9.32
CA GLU A 106 6.46 9.71 -10.46
C GLU A 106 7.91 9.28 -10.18
N TYR A 107 8.71 10.19 -9.61
CA TYR A 107 10.08 9.88 -9.24
C TYR A 107 10.15 8.78 -8.17
N CYS A 108 9.35 8.91 -7.12
CA CYS A 108 9.33 7.92 -6.04
C CYS A 108 8.84 6.55 -6.53
N ASP A 109 7.74 6.53 -7.29
CA ASP A 109 7.16 5.28 -7.78
C ASP A 109 8.06 4.55 -8.80
N ASN A 110 8.74 5.30 -9.69
CA ASN A 110 9.59 4.71 -10.73
C ASN A 110 10.97 4.27 -10.22
N ASN A 111 11.48 4.90 -9.16
CA ASN A 111 12.82 4.63 -8.65
C ASN A 111 12.82 3.87 -7.31
N GLY A 112 11.64 3.55 -6.75
CA GLY A 112 11.53 2.89 -5.45
C GLY A 112 11.99 3.75 -4.26
N ASN A 113 12.16 5.06 -4.45
CA ASN A 113 12.56 5.99 -3.41
C ASN A 113 11.34 6.57 -2.68
N SER A 114 11.48 6.94 -1.42
CA SER A 114 10.44 7.64 -0.65
C SER A 114 10.64 9.15 -0.59
N SER A 115 11.78 9.64 -1.06
CA SER A 115 12.15 11.06 -1.05
C SER A 115 13.08 11.41 -2.22
N ILE A 116 13.18 12.71 -2.54
CA ILE A 116 14.04 13.23 -3.60
C ILE A 116 14.93 14.37 -3.09
N ASP A 117 16.13 14.46 -3.63
CA ASP A 117 16.96 15.64 -3.45
C ASP A 117 16.33 16.88 -4.13
N LYS A 118 16.41 18.01 -3.47
CA LYS A 118 15.76 19.25 -3.89
C LYS A 118 16.24 19.75 -5.26
N TYR A 119 17.54 19.73 -5.51
CA TYR A 119 18.11 20.18 -6.79
C TYR A 119 17.77 19.22 -7.93
N HIS A 120 17.69 17.92 -7.64
CA HIS A 120 17.23 16.95 -8.61
C HIS A 120 15.76 17.21 -8.96
N LEU A 121 14.90 17.49 -7.97
CA LEU A 121 13.51 17.85 -8.22
C LEU A 121 13.37 19.08 -9.12
N TYR A 122 14.20 20.13 -8.90
CA TYR A 122 14.17 21.33 -9.76
C TYR A 122 14.45 21.04 -11.21
N LYS A 123 15.43 20.20 -11.52
CA LYS A 123 15.70 19.78 -12.91
C LYS A 123 14.52 19.09 -13.54
N LEU A 124 13.86 18.18 -12.80
CA LEU A 124 12.67 17.49 -13.30
C LEU A 124 11.48 18.43 -13.48
N LEU A 125 11.36 19.47 -12.65
CA LEU A 125 10.33 20.51 -12.79
C LEU A 125 10.58 21.38 -14.03
N ASP A 126 11.82 21.81 -14.25
CA ASP A 126 12.21 22.57 -15.44
C ASP A 126 11.85 21.82 -16.74
N GLU A 127 12.15 20.51 -16.78
CA GLU A 127 11.78 19.65 -17.92
C GLU A 127 10.26 19.53 -18.09
N SER A 128 9.52 19.31 -17.01
CA SER A 128 8.08 19.07 -17.04
C SER A 128 7.28 20.33 -17.36
N LEU A 129 7.69 21.48 -16.81
CA LEU A 129 7.03 22.78 -16.98
C LEU A 129 7.53 23.53 -18.22
N ARG A 130 8.66 23.12 -18.78
CA ARG A 130 9.43 23.82 -19.84
C ARG A 130 9.87 25.20 -19.37
N PHE A 131 10.36 25.27 -18.16
CA PHE A 131 10.94 26.47 -17.58
C PHE A 131 12.48 26.39 -17.60
N SER A 132 13.13 27.48 -17.22
CA SER A 132 14.59 27.56 -17.09
C SER A 132 14.91 28.40 -15.88
N ASN A 133 15.48 27.77 -14.84
CA ASN A 133 15.95 28.43 -13.62
C ASN A 133 14.87 29.23 -12.86
N GLU A 134 13.66 28.68 -12.72
CA GLU A 134 12.58 29.29 -11.94
C GLU A 134 12.55 28.84 -10.48
N GLU A 135 13.74 28.69 -9.86
CA GLU A 135 13.89 28.15 -8.50
C GLU A 135 13.08 28.93 -7.45
N ILE A 136 12.94 30.26 -7.62
CA ILE A 136 12.13 31.09 -6.72
C ILE A 136 10.67 30.63 -6.68
N LEU A 137 10.09 30.30 -7.84
CA LEU A 137 8.72 29.83 -7.92
C LEU A 137 8.58 28.44 -7.29
N TYR A 138 9.60 27.57 -7.45
CA TYR A 138 9.60 26.25 -6.83
C TYR A 138 9.69 26.34 -5.32
N GLU A 139 10.55 27.25 -4.77
CA GLU A 139 10.66 27.48 -3.35
C GLU A 139 9.36 28.00 -2.73
N GLN A 140 8.67 28.89 -3.42
CA GLN A 140 7.36 29.39 -2.97
C GLN A 140 6.34 28.26 -2.91
N ALA A 141 6.26 27.44 -3.97
CA ALA A 141 5.37 26.28 -4.02
C ALA A 141 5.71 25.23 -2.94
N ILE A 142 7.00 24.92 -2.75
CA ILE A 142 7.47 24.01 -1.70
C ILE A 142 7.08 24.53 -0.33
N SER A 143 7.33 25.83 -0.05
CA SER A 143 7.01 26.45 1.24
C SER A 143 5.51 26.35 1.54
N LYS A 144 4.66 26.58 0.55
CA LYS A 144 3.20 26.44 0.72
C LYS A 144 2.79 24.98 0.94
N MET A 145 3.33 24.05 0.16
CA MET A 145 3.04 22.63 0.32
C MET A 145 3.52 22.07 1.66
N LEU A 146 4.59 22.63 2.25
CA LEU A 146 5.05 22.31 3.61
C LEU A 146 4.05 22.81 4.65
N VAL A 147 3.55 24.04 4.51
CA VAL A 147 2.52 24.61 5.40
C VAL A 147 1.20 23.83 5.32
N GLU A 148 0.82 23.38 4.12
CA GLU A 148 -0.37 22.54 3.90
C GLU A 148 -0.15 21.06 4.27
N GLU A 149 1.03 20.69 4.75
CA GLU A 149 1.43 19.32 5.09
C GLU A 149 1.26 18.32 3.93
N ASN A 150 1.37 18.78 2.69
CA ASN A 150 1.33 17.93 1.50
C ASN A 150 2.67 17.19 1.26
N ILE A 151 3.76 17.81 1.71
CA ILE A 151 5.13 17.28 1.66
C ILE A 151 5.85 17.53 2.98
N PHE A 152 6.94 16.79 3.21
CA PHE A 152 7.82 16.93 4.35
C PHE A 152 9.27 17.03 3.93
N VAL A 153 10.08 17.67 4.77
CA VAL A 153 11.55 17.64 4.66
C VAL A 153 12.07 16.54 5.60
N THR A 154 12.83 15.62 5.06
CA THR A 154 13.47 14.56 5.86
C THR A 154 14.67 15.09 6.62
N SER A 155 15.21 14.30 7.56
CA SER A 155 16.44 14.64 8.29
C SER A 155 17.67 14.86 7.39
N GLU A 156 17.65 14.29 6.19
CA GLU A 156 18.70 14.44 5.17
C GLU A 156 18.44 15.63 4.23
N ASN A 157 17.52 16.52 4.59
CA ASN A 157 17.10 17.66 3.77
C ASN A 157 16.55 17.28 2.38
N ARG A 158 15.88 16.13 2.30
CA ARG A 158 15.20 15.67 1.10
C ARG A 158 13.69 15.91 1.21
N LEU A 159 13.00 16.02 0.08
CA LEU A 159 11.55 16.20 0.04
C LEU A 159 10.84 14.87 -0.12
N ALA A 160 9.82 14.63 0.69
CA ALA A 160 8.98 13.45 0.68
C ALA A 160 7.49 13.84 0.60
N LEU A 161 6.67 13.05 -0.10
CA LEU A 161 5.22 13.17 0.00
C LEU A 161 4.76 12.78 1.39
N SER A 162 3.80 13.51 1.96
CA SER A 162 3.26 13.25 3.31
C SER A 162 2.81 11.81 3.48
N MET A 163 2.14 11.25 2.47
CA MET A 163 1.68 9.86 2.49
C MET A 163 2.84 8.88 2.69
N LEU A 164 3.98 9.09 2.01
CA LEU A 164 5.15 8.24 2.13
C LEU A 164 5.86 8.44 3.46
N TYR A 165 6.04 9.70 3.88
CA TYR A 165 6.65 10.05 5.17
C TYR A 165 5.90 9.41 6.33
N TYR A 166 4.57 9.56 6.37
CA TYR A 166 3.76 8.96 7.44
C TYR A 166 3.72 7.45 7.35
N ALA A 167 3.68 6.87 6.15
CA ALA A 167 3.72 5.41 6.00
C ALA A 167 5.00 4.84 6.62
N GLU A 168 6.17 5.37 6.27
CA GLU A 168 7.46 4.91 6.81
C GLU A 168 7.59 5.16 8.31
N LYS A 169 7.15 6.32 8.79
CA LYS A 169 7.12 6.63 10.22
C LYS A 169 6.27 5.62 10.99
N ARG A 170 5.07 5.30 10.50
CA ARG A 170 4.17 4.34 11.15
C ARG A 170 4.70 2.90 11.06
N ILE A 171 5.39 2.55 9.98
CA ILE A 171 6.07 1.25 9.86
C ILE A 171 7.16 1.13 10.93
N LEU A 172 7.99 2.15 11.08
CA LEU A 172 9.03 2.17 12.12
C LEU A 172 8.44 2.07 13.53
N GLU A 173 7.41 2.89 13.84
CA GLU A 173 6.70 2.86 15.13
C GLU A 173 6.09 1.47 15.42
N PHE A 174 5.52 0.81 14.41
CA PHE A 174 4.96 -0.54 14.54
C PHE A 174 6.02 -1.55 14.97
N PHE A 175 7.17 -1.58 14.32
CA PHE A 175 8.25 -2.51 14.68
C PHE A 175 8.87 -2.17 16.04
N GLN A 176 9.11 -0.87 16.33
CA GLN A 176 9.67 -0.43 17.61
C GLN A 176 8.80 -0.86 18.79
N ARG A 177 7.48 -0.69 18.69
CA ARG A 177 6.53 -1.10 19.72
C ARG A 177 6.56 -2.61 19.99
N ARG A 178 6.73 -3.42 18.94
CA ARG A 178 6.68 -4.88 19.00
C ARG A 178 8.02 -5.55 19.31
N LYS A 179 9.14 -4.81 19.22
CA LYS A 179 10.50 -5.38 19.32
C LYS A 179 10.76 -6.08 20.65
N ASP A 180 10.32 -5.50 21.76
CA ASP A 180 10.57 -5.99 23.11
C ASP A 180 9.37 -6.75 23.70
N GLU A 181 8.26 -6.82 22.97
CA GLU A 181 7.08 -7.53 23.41
C GLU A 181 7.10 -8.98 22.96
N LYS A 182 6.93 -9.88 23.91
CA LYS A 182 6.86 -11.33 23.66
C LYS A 182 5.58 -11.92 24.19
N ASN A 183 5.03 -12.86 23.45
CA ASN A 183 3.98 -13.76 23.91
C ASN A 183 4.59 -14.82 24.86
N ARG A 184 3.71 -15.61 25.48
CA ARG A 184 4.16 -16.77 26.24
C ARG A 184 4.75 -17.82 25.30
N LYS A 185 5.71 -18.59 25.82
CA LYS A 185 6.26 -19.77 25.14
C LYS A 185 5.12 -20.76 24.81
N ILE A 186 5.07 -21.24 23.55
CA ILE A 186 4.00 -22.11 23.06
C ILE A 186 4.20 -23.55 23.57
N ILE A 187 5.34 -24.13 23.25
CA ILE A 187 5.70 -25.52 23.60
C ILE A 187 6.89 -25.50 24.53
N ALA A 188 6.76 -26.17 25.69
CA ALA A 188 7.84 -26.24 26.66
C ALA A 188 8.99 -27.15 26.18
N SER A 189 8.68 -28.38 25.73
CA SER A 189 9.64 -29.37 25.19
C SER A 189 9.76 -29.21 23.67
N PHE A 190 10.42 -28.13 23.23
CA PHE A 190 10.52 -27.78 21.82
C PHE A 190 11.25 -28.84 20.98
N ASP A 191 12.33 -29.41 21.52
CA ASP A 191 13.11 -30.44 20.78
C ASP A 191 12.28 -31.71 20.52
N GLU A 192 11.52 -32.18 21.50
CA GLU A 192 10.61 -33.33 21.33
C GLU A 192 9.49 -33.03 20.30
N TYR A 193 8.97 -31.77 20.29
CA TYR A 193 8.00 -31.34 19.31
C TYR A 193 8.60 -31.36 17.90
N MET A 194 9.83 -30.88 17.74
CA MET A 194 10.51 -30.84 16.44
C MET A 194 10.87 -32.23 15.94
N ASP A 195 11.30 -33.16 16.84
CA ASP A 195 11.59 -34.56 16.48
C ASP A 195 10.32 -35.25 15.92
N LYS A 196 9.19 -35.14 16.62
CA LYS A 196 7.88 -35.65 16.11
C LYS A 196 7.48 -35.04 14.80
N LYS A 197 7.75 -33.74 14.63
CA LYS A 197 7.45 -33.01 13.40
C LYS A 197 8.26 -33.52 12.22
N GLU A 198 9.56 -33.75 12.42
CA GLU A 198 10.48 -34.32 11.44
C GLU A 198 10.10 -35.76 11.05
N GLU A 199 9.68 -36.57 12.02
CA GLU A 199 9.12 -37.91 11.76
C GLU A 199 7.89 -37.84 10.84
N THR A 200 6.97 -36.90 11.11
CA THR A 200 5.74 -36.72 10.29
C THR A 200 6.09 -36.21 8.90
N LEU A 201 7.06 -35.33 8.76
CA LEU A 201 7.51 -34.80 7.47
C LEU A 201 8.30 -35.82 6.65
N GLY A 202 8.93 -36.82 7.29
CA GLY A 202 9.81 -37.80 6.66
C GLY A 202 11.17 -37.26 6.26
N PHE A 203 11.54 -36.08 6.72
CA PHE A 203 12.86 -35.45 6.53
C PHE A 203 13.18 -34.48 7.65
N LYS A 204 14.49 -34.20 7.81
CA LYS A 204 14.97 -33.25 8.84
C LYS A 204 14.97 -31.81 8.33
N LEU A 205 14.52 -30.90 9.16
CA LEU A 205 14.65 -29.46 8.95
C LEU A 205 16.09 -29.01 9.23
N SER A 206 16.57 -28.00 8.53
CA SER A 206 17.87 -27.42 8.85
C SER A 206 17.83 -26.64 10.17
N ASP A 207 19.00 -26.38 10.76
CA ASP A 207 19.09 -25.58 11.97
C ASP A 207 18.48 -24.17 11.78
N GLU A 208 18.66 -23.56 10.59
CA GLU A 208 18.04 -22.28 10.26
C GLU A 208 16.50 -22.37 10.23
N GLN A 209 15.94 -23.46 9.67
CA GLN A 209 14.49 -23.68 9.63
C GLN A 209 13.94 -23.93 11.05
N LYS A 210 14.62 -24.75 11.85
CA LYS A 210 14.27 -24.97 13.27
C LYS A 210 14.34 -23.66 14.06
N ARG A 211 15.37 -22.84 13.81
CA ARG A 211 15.51 -21.52 14.45
C ARG A 211 14.33 -20.60 14.18
N ALA A 212 13.80 -20.59 12.96
CA ALA A 212 12.62 -19.80 12.62
C ALA A 212 11.39 -20.22 13.45
N VAL A 213 11.17 -21.52 13.59
CA VAL A 213 10.08 -22.07 14.42
C VAL A 213 10.31 -21.75 15.90
N GLU A 214 11.56 -21.88 16.38
CA GLU A 214 11.96 -21.62 17.76
C GLU A 214 11.72 -20.16 18.18
N LEU A 215 12.00 -19.18 17.31
CA LEU A 215 11.75 -17.77 17.61
C LEU A 215 10.26 -17.55 17.91
N ILE A 216 9.36 -18.07 17.09
CA ILE A 216 7.92 -17.96 17.32
C ILE A 216 7.51 -18.76 18.58
N ASN A 217 8.08 -19.95 18.78
CA ASN A 217 7.84 -20.73 20.00
C ASN A 217 8.21 -19.96 21.28
N ASN A 218 9.27 -19.16 21.22
CA ASN A 218 9.74 -18.33 22.34
C ASN A 218 8.97 -17.03 22.50
N GLY A 219 7.89 -16.83 21.72
CA GLY A 219 6.93 -15.77 21.87
C GLY A 219 7.20 -14.52 21.02
N ASP A 220 8.16 -14.56 20.09
CA ASP A 220 8.36 -13.41 19.19
C ASP A 220 7.10 -13.14 18.38
N LYS A 221 6.55 -11.94 18.49
CA LYS A 221 5.32 -11.53 17.81
C LYS A 221 5.53 -11.19 16.33
N THR A 222 6.78 -10.95 15.93
CA THR A 222 7.14 -10.57 14.55
C THR A 222 8.41 -11.30 14.14
N LEU A 223 8.42 -11.86 12.92
CA LEU A 223 9.57 -12.58 12.39
C LEU A 223 9.75 -12.26 10.90
N PHE A 224 10.98 -11.93 10.51
CA PHE A 224 11.40 -11.93 9.11
C PHE A 224 12.02 -13.27 8.74
N LEU A 225 11.38 -14.01 7.84
CA LEU A 225 11.87 -15.26 7.27
C LEU A 225 12.42 -15.00 5.86
N ILE A 226 13.72 -14.91 5.74
CA ILE A 226 14.40 -14.45 4.52
C ILE A 226 15.17 -15.60 3.88
N GLY A 227 15.18 -15.66 2.56
CA GLY A 227 16.01 -16.64 1.84
C GLY A 227 15.72 -16.64 0.34
N TYR A 228 16.66 -17.15 -0.43
CA TYR A 228 16.54 -17.29 -1.89
C TYR A 228 15.48 -18.31 -2.30
N ALA A 229 15.15 -18.34 -3.59
CA ALA A 229 14.28 -19.37 -4.12
C ALA A 229 14.88 -20.77 -3.89
N GLY A 230 14.07 -21.70 -3.35
CA GLY A 230 14.52 -23.08 -3.08
C GLY A 230 15.21 -23.30 -1.73
N THR A 231 15.27 -22.31 -0.83
CA THR A 231 15.85 -22.47 0.53
C THR A 231 14.89 -23.07 1.55
N GLY A 232 13.64 -23.36 1.16
CA GLY A 232 12.66 -23.98 2.05
C GLY A 232 11.81 -23.00 2.86
N LYS A 233 11.67 -21.74 2.40
CA LYS A 233 10.79 -20.75 3.05
C LYS A 233 9.38 -21.29 3.28
N SER A 234 8.74 -21.89 2.26
CA SER A 234 7.39 -22.44 2.39
C SER A 234 7.30 -23.58 3.40
N THR A 235 8.33 -24.42 3.50
CA THR A 235 8.41 -25.48 4.52
C THR A 235 8.51 -24.91 5.92
N SER A 236 9.36 -23.90 6.11
CA SER A 236 9.49 -23.20 7.40
C SER A 236 8.19 -22.43 7.75
N SER A 237 7.59 -21.77 6.78
CA SER A 237 6.28 -21.09 6.95
C SER A 237 5.22 -22.07 7.43
N ARG A 238 5.10 -23.23 6.78
CA ARG A 238 4.17 -24.27 7.19
C ARG A 238 4.45 -24.75 8.61
N ALA A 239 5.71 -25.05 8.95
CA ALA A 239 6.09 -25.51 10.29
C ALA A 239 5.77 -24.48 11.38
N ILE A 240 5.93 -23.17 11.08
CA ILE A 240 5.56 -22.08 11.99
C ILE A 240 4.05 -22.01 12.17
N LEU A 241 3.27 -22.09 11.08
CA LEU A 241 1.81 -22.02 11.15
C LEU A 241 1.22 -23.22 11.90
N GLU A 242 1.76 -24.42 11.70
CA GLU A 242 1.38 -25.62 12.46
C GLU A 242 1.75 -25.54 13.94
N LEU A 243 2.87 -24.87 14.31
CA LEU A 243 3.17 -24.56 15.70
C LEU A 243 2.13 -23.60 16.32
N LEU A 244 1.70 -22.58 15.58
CA LEU A 244 0.70 -21.62 16.05
C LEU A 244 -0.67 -22.28 16.23
N GLU A 245 -1.00 -23.29 15.44
CA GLU A 245 -2.25 -24.05 15.55
C GLU A 245 -2.36 -24.83 16.88
N GLU A 246 -1.25 -25.07 17.59
CA GLU A 246 -1.29 -25.64 18.95
C GLU A 246 -1.98 -24.73 19.98
N ILE A 247 -2.06 -23.41 19.71
CA ILE A 247 -2.64 -22.41 20.64
C ILE A 247 -3.79 -21.58 20.06
N MET A 248 -4.10 -21.73 18.78
CA MET A 248 -5.18 -21.02 18.11
C MET A 248 -5.86 -21.90 17.06
N SER A 249 -7.05 -21.54 16.62
CA SER A 249 -7.75 -22.34 15.60
C SER A 249 -7.19 -22.07 14.20
N TYR A 250 -7.41 -23.03 13.29
CA TYR A 250 -7.09 -22.88 11.87
C TYR A 250 -7.65 -21.60 11.25
N ASP A 251 -8.88 -21.22 11.63
CA ASP A 251 -9.54 -20.01 11.11
C ASP A 251 -8.97 -18.69 11.67
N ASP A 252 -8.19 -18.76 12.77
CA ASP A 252 -7.48 -17.60 13.32
C ASP A 252 -6.19 -17.27 12.54
N ILE A 253 -5.79 -18.14 11.60
CA ILE A 253 -4.57 -18.01 10.81
C ILE A 253 -4.90 -17.59 9.38
N MET A 254 -4.21 -16.57 8.87
CA MET A 254 -4.38 -16.07 7.51
C MET A 254 -3.03 -15.90 6.82
N THR A 255 -2.90 -16.39 5.61
CA THR A 255 -1.76 -16.07 4.75
C THR A 255 -2.16 -15.03 3.71
N ILE A 256 -1.27 -14.11 3.38
CA ILE A 256 -1.51 -13.04 2.42
C ILE A 256 -0.34 -12.89 1.46
N ALA A 257 -0.64 -12.52 0.21
CA ALA A 257 0.37 -12.20 -0.79
C ALA A 257 -0.11 -11.06 -1.71
N LEU A 258 0.82 -10.48 -2.47
CA LEU A 258 0.50 -9.35 -3.36
C LEU A 258 -0.39 -9.78 -4.53
N SER A 259 -0.16 -10.97 -5.11
CA SER A 259 -0.88 -11.47 -6.28
C SER A 259 -1.74 -12.68 -5.96
N GLY A 260 -2.79 -12.91 -6.79
CA GLY A 260 -3.65 -14.10 -6.67
C GLY A 260 -2.88 -15.41 -6.88
N ILE A 261 -1.88 -15.41 -7.77
CA ILE A 261 -1.03 -16.60 -8.03
C ILE A 261 -0.17 -16.91 -6.80
N ALA A 262 0.44 -15.89 -6.19
CA ALA A 262 1.23 -16.08 -4.97
C ALA A 262 0.35 -16.51 -3.78
N SER A 263 -0.84 -15.93 -3.65
CA SER A 263 -1.83 -16.32 -2.64
C SER A 263 -2.26 -17.78 -2.79
N GLN A 264 -2.55 -18.23 -4.02
CA GLN A 264 -2.89 -19.64 -4.27
C GLN A 264 -1.72 -20.57 -3.95
N ARG A 265 -0.51 -20.20 -4.38
CA ARG A 265 0.70 -21.00 -4.13
C ARG A 265 1.01 -21.18 -2.63
N ILE A 266 0.87 -20.12 -1.83
CA ILE A 266 1.12 -20.24 -0.38
C ILE A 266 0.02 -21.09 0.27
N SER A 267 -1.22 -20.99 -0.16
CA SER A 267 -2.32 -21.87 0.29
C SER A 267 -2.03 -23.34 -0.02
N ASP A 268 -1.65 -23.65 -1.27
CA ASP A 268 -1.35 -25.02 -1.71
C ASP A 268 -0.15 -25.62 -0.94
N THR A 269 0.86 -24.79 -0.62
CA THR A 269 2.08 -25.27 0.03
C THR A 269 1.97 -25.36 1.56
N THR A 270 1.19 -24.50 2.19
CA THR A 270 1.03 -24.46 3.66
C THR A 270 -0.24 -25.19 4.12
N GLY A 271 -1.27 -25.24 3.29
CA GLY A 271 -2.59 -25.78 3.64
C GLY A 271 -3.51 -24.80 4.34
N TYR A 272 -3.09 -23.54 4.56
CA TYR A 272 -3.87 -22.54 5.28
C TYR A 272 -4.64 -21.60 4.35
N ASN A 273 -5.67 -20.94 4.91
CA ASN A 273 -6.46 -19.94 4.19
C ASN A 273 -5.57 -18.82 3.68
N SER A 274 -5.77 -18.42 2.43
CA SER A 274 -4.98 -17.38 1.80
C SER A 274 -5.85 -16.35 1.07
N SER A 275 -5.34 -15.13 0.97
CA SER A 275 -5.98 -14.02 0.27
C SER A 275 -4.94 -13.09 -0.36
N THR A 276 -5.35 -12.33 -1.38
CA THR A 276 -4.52 -11.20 -1.78
C THR A 276 -4.64 -10.07 -0.76
N ILE A 277 -3.56 -9.29 -0.60
CA ILE A 277 -3.54 -8.10 0.30
C ILE A 277 -4.75 -7.21 0.00
N GLN A 278 -4.97 -6.87 -1.27
CA GLN A 278 -6.07 -5.99 -1.67
C GLN A 278 -7.45 -6.55 -1.32
N SER A 279 -7.66 -7.86 -1.54
CA SER A 279 -8.93 -8.52 -1.20
C SER A 279 -9.19 -8.49 0.30
N LEU A 280 -8.15 -8.74 1.12
CA LEU A 280 -8.26 -8.71 2.57
C LEU A 280 -8.58 -7.30 3.09
N LEU A 281 -7.89 -6.28 2.59
CA LEU A 281 -8.12 -4.88 2.95
C LEU A 281 -9.56 -4.44 2.61
N VAL A 282 -10.07 -4.81 1.43
CA VAL A 282 -11.44 -4.48 1.01
C VAL A 282 -12.47 -5.21 1.88
N LYS A 283 -12.27 -6.52 2.12
CA LYS A 283 -13.18 -7.35 2.93
C LYS A 283 -13.32 -6.81 4.36
N HIS A 284 -12.25 -6.25 4.93
CA HIS A 284 -12.22 -5.76 6.31
C HIS A 284 -12.10 -4.22 6.39
N LYS A 285 -12.55 -3.50 5.36
CA LYS A 285 -12.44 -2.04 5.31
C LYS A 285 -13.06 -1.35 6.53
N GLU A 286 -14.24 -1.80 6.96
CA GLU A 286 -15.00 -1.19 8.06
C GLU A 286 -14.56 -1.68 9.46
N LYS A 287 -13.59 -2.61 9.55
CA LYS A 287 -13.06 -3.09 10.82
C LYS A 287 -11.79 -2.34 11.19
N ASP A 288 -11.57 -2.12 12.48
CA ASP A 288 -10.32 -1.51 12.96
C ASP A 288 -9.14 -2.45 12.74
N PHE A 289 -9.31 -3.74 13.05
CA PHE A 289 -8.28 -4.76 12.88
C PHE A 289 -8.78 -5.96 12.07
N PHE A 290 -7.85 -6.71 11.49
CA PHE A 290 -8.14 -8.03 10.93
C PHE A 290 -8.54 -9.00 12.03
N PRO A 291 -9.51 -9.92 11.79
CA PRO A 291 -9.98 -10.86 12.81
C PRO A 291 -9.07 -12.11 12.95
N TYR A 292 -7.77 -11.97 12.75
CA TYR A 292 -6.82 -13.07 12.76
C TYR A 292 -5.77 -12.88 13.85
N LYS A 293 -5.40 -13.99 14.53
CA LYS A 293 -4.37 -14.01 15.56
C LYS A 293 -2.97 -14.24 15.01
N ALA A 294 -2.89 -14.79 13.79
CA ALA A 294 -1.64 -14.93 13.06
C ALA A 294 -1.83 -14.56 11.59
N ILE A 295 -0.91 -13.77 11.05
CA ILE A 295 -0.87 -13.37 9.64
C ILE A 295 0.53 -13.66 9.10
N LEU A 296 0.60 -14.35 7.96
CA LEU A 296 1.83 -14.56 7.22
C LEU A 296 1.75 -13.80 5.90
N LEU A 297 2.67 -12.86 5.69
CA LEU A 297 2.84 -12.12 4.45
C LEU A 297 3.95 -12.78 3.61
N ASP A 298 3.58 -13.38 2.48
CA ASP A 298 4.54 -13.96 1.51
C ASP A 298 4.91 -12.96 0.41
N GLU A 299 6.07 -13.15 -0.18
CA GLU A 299 6.65 -12.28 -1.23
C GLU A 299 6.76 -10.80 -0.80
N ALA A 300 7.11 -10.56 0.47
CA ALA A 300 7.17 -9.23 1.07
C ALA A 300 8.16 -8.27 0.37
N SER A 301 9.17 -8.78 -0.35
CA SER A 301 10.09 -7.98 -1.17
C SER A 301 9.40 -7.12 -2.23
N MET A 302 8.21 -7.52 -2.67
CA MET A 302 7.42 -6.81 -3.69
C MET A 302 6.43 -5.80 -3.09
N VAL A 303 6.35 -5.66 -1.76
CA VAL A 303 5.37 -4.80 -1.07
C VAL A 303 6.00 -3.44 -0.76
N ASN A 304 5.45 -2.37 -1.35
CA ASN A 304 5.89 -0.99 -1.12
C ASN A 304 5.42 -0.44 0.24
N SER A 305 6.00 0.69 0.67
CA SER A 305 5.74 1.30 1.98
C SER A 305 4.26 1.60 2.22
N VAL A 306 3.53 2.08 1.23
CA VAL A 306 2.11 2.42 1.39
C VAL A 306 1.27 1.17 1.62
N THR A 307 1.48 0.13 0.81
CA THR A 307 0.76 -1.14 0.94
C THR A 307 1.11 -1.84 2.26
N PHE A 308 2.38 -1.81 2.64
CA PHE A 308 2.82 -2.38 3.92
C PHE A 308 2.18 -1.64 5.11
N TYR A 309 2.14 -0.30 5.06
CA TYR A 309 1.45 0.50 6.06
C TYR A 309 -0.05 0.15 6.15
N GLN A 310 -0.74 -0.03 5.02
CA GLN A 310 -2.14 -0.45 5.02
C GLN A 310 -2.36 -1.80 5.71
N ILE A 311 -1.43 -2.75 5.54
CA ILE A 311 -1.49 -4.05 6.23
C ILE A 311 -1.33 -3.85 7.73
N ILE A 312 -0.23 -3.22 8.17
CA ILE A 312 0.09 -3.10 9.59
C ILE A 312 -0.89 -2.23 10.37
N SER A 313 -1.56 -1.28 9.69
CA SER A 313 -2.62 -0.46 10.31
C SER A 313 -3.86 -1.27 10.71
N LYS A 314 -3.97 -2.52 10.23
CA LYS A 314 -5.05 -3.48 10.53
C LYS A 314 -4.57 -4.68 11.35
N ILE A 315 -3.31 -4.70 11.77
CA ILE A 315 -2.74 -5.75 12.64
C ILE A 315 -2.88 -5.32 14.10
N ASP A 316 -3.57 -6.13 14.89
CA ASP A 316 -3.67 -5.96 16.33
C ASP A 316 -2.32 -6.24 17.02
N ASP A 317 -2.08 -5.64 18.20
CA ASP A 317 -0.81 -5.79 18.93
C ASP A 317 -0.53 -7.23 19.35
N ASP A 318 -1.56 -8.06 19.56
CA ASP A 318 -1.42 -9.47 19.93
C ASP A 318 -1.32 -10.42 18.73
N THR A 319 -1.56 -9.93 17.50
CA THR A 319 -1.43 -10.76 16.28
C THR A 319 0.02 -11.10 15.99
N VAL A 320 0.32 -12.38 15.80
CA VAL A 320 1.64 -12.84 15.30
C VAL A 320 1.78 -12.48 13.83
N PHE A 321 2.85 -11.78 13.45
CA PHE A 321 3.08 -11.32 12.08
C PHE A 321 4.38 -11.88 11.52
N ILE A 322 4.28 -12.79 10.55
CA ILE A 322 5.40 -13.44 9.89
C ILE A 322 5.55 -12.83 8.50
N ILE A 323 6.74 -12.32 8.20
CA ILE A 323 7.06 -11.63 6.96
C ILE A 323 8.08 -12.45 6.20
N VAL A 324 7.64 -13.04 5.08
CA VAL A 324 8.45 -13.94 4.26
C VAL A 324 8.88 -13.21 3.00
N GLY A 325 10.17 -13.27 2.68
CA GLY A 325 10.69 -12.57 1.51
C GLY A 325 12.02 -13.12 1.02
N ASP A 326 12.50 -12.50 -0.03
CA ASP A 326 13.78 -12.82 -0.69
C ASP A 326 14.52 -11.50 -0.91
N ASP A 327 15.64 -11.32 -0.20
CA ASP A 327 16.46 -10.11 -0.26
C ASP A 327 17.25 -9.97 -1.57
N GLY A 328 17.26 -10.99 -2.42
CA GLY A 328 17.85 -10.99 -3.75
C GLY A 328 16.85 -10.79 -4.89
N GLN A 329 15.55 -10.70 -4.62
CA GLN A 329 14.54 -10.43 -5.64
C GLN A 329 14.46 -8.94 -5.99
N LEU A 330 13.75 -8.65 -7.11
CA LEU A 330 13.48 -7.28 -7.54
C LEU A 330 12.73 -6.51 -6.41
N PRO A 331 13.08 -5.23 -6.21
CA PRO A 331 12.40 -4.40 -5.23
C PRO A 331 10.92 -4.19 -5.59
N ALA A 332 10.17 -3.70 -4.62
CA ALA A 332 8.75 -3.39 -4.77
C ALA A 332 8.50 -2.43 -5.95
N ILE A 333 7.36 -2.62 -6.61
CA ILE A 333 6.83 -1.64 -7.57
C ILE A 333 6.18 -0.51 -6.76
N GLY A 334 6.72 0.71 -6.89
CA GLY A 334 6.31 1.87 -6.12
C GLY A 334 7.32 2.25 -5.03
N ALA A 335 6.99 3.26 -4.25
CA ALA A 335 7.90 3.90 -3.31
C ALA A 335 8.19 3.05 -2.06
N GLY A 336 9.46 3.01 -1.66
CA GLY A 336 9.96 2.38 -0.45
C GLY A 336 10.27 0.90 -0.58
N ASN A 337 11.29 0.45 0.15
CA ASN A 337 11.75 -0.95 0.20
C ASN A 337 11.75 -1.46 1.65
N VAL A 338 10.55 -1.68 2.18
CA VAL A 338 10.33 -1.99 3.60
C VAL A 338 11.14 -3.22 4.05
N LEU A 339 11.17 -4.27 3.24
CA LEU A 339 11.87 -5.51 3.62
C LEU A 339 13.38 -5.27 3.75
N ALA A 340 14.00 -4.61 2.76
CA ALA A 340 15.44 -4.35 2.78
C ALA A 340 15.82 -3.42 3.94
N ASP A 341 15.02 -2.38 4.20
CA ASP A 341 15.25 -1.44 5.30
C ASP A 341 15.05 -2.12 6.65
N ALA A 342 14.00 -2.95 6.81
CA ALA A 342 13.76 -3.70 8.03
C ALA A 342 14.88 -4.68 8.34
N ILE A 343 15.46 -5.33 7.35
CA ILE A 343 16.64 -6.21 7.50
C ILE A 343 17.87 -5.38 7.87
N LYS A 344 18.12 -4.28 7.15
CA LYS A 344 19.29 -3.41 7.38
C LYS A 344 19.33 -2.83 8.80
N PHE A 345 18.18 -2.45 9.33
CA PHE A 345 18.04 -1.82 10.64
C PHE A 345 17.62 -2.79 11.75
N GLU A 346 17.53 -4.08 11.46
CA GLU A 346 17.15 -5.14 12.41
C GLU A 346 15.89 -4.80 13.22
N LEU A 347 14.83 -4.41 12.50
CA LEU A 347 13.59 -3.92 13.12
C LEU A 347 12.80 -4.99 13.87
N ALA A 348 13.01 -6.27 13.56
CA ALA A 348 12.47 -7.44 14.27
C ALA A 348 13.42 -8.64 14.10
N PRO A 349 13.23 -9.77 14.83
CA PRO A 349 14.01 -10.98 14.63
C PRO A 349 14.05 -11.42 13.17
N ILE A 350 15.25 -11.77 12.70
CA ILE A 350 15.50 -12.22 11.33
C ILE A 350 16.00 -13.65 11.36
N CYS A 351 15.37 -14.52 10.59
CA CYS A 351 15.89 -15.85 10.28
C CYS A 351 16.21 -15.92 8.79
N LYS A 352 17.51 -16.08 8.47
CA LYS A 352 17.98 -16.16 7.09
C LYS A 352 18.26 -17.63 6.74
N LEU A 353 17.55 -18.13 5.72
CA LEU A 353 17.74 -19.45 5.14
C LEU A 353 18.74 -19.38 4.01
N THR A 354 19.90 -20.03 4.19
CA THR A 354 21.01 -19.97 3.22
C THR A 354 21.14 -21.25 2.40
N LYS A 355 20.70 -22.40 2.95
CA LYS A 355 20.84 -23.70 2.31
C LYS A 355 19.82 -23.90 1.19
N ILE A 356 20.29 -24.14 -0.05
CA ILE A 356 19.44 -24.37 -1.23
C ILE A 356 19.20 -25.87 -1.40
N TYR A 357 17.92 -26.28 -1.48
CA TYR A 357 17.49 -27.67 -1.62
C TYR A 357 17.08 -28.06 -3.05
N ARG A 358 16.91 -27.09 -3.96
CA ARG A 358 16.32 -27.28 -5.31
C ARG A 358 17.27 -27.83 -6.37
N GLN A 359 18.54 -28.17 -6.08
CA GLN A 359 19.51 -28.53 -7.12
C GLN A 359 19.64 -30.04 -7.42
N ASN A 360 18.79 -30.93 -6.88
CA ASN A 360 18.99 -32.36 -7.07
C ASN A 360 17.97 -33.11 -7.95
N GLU A 361 17.12 -32.45 -8.73
CA GLU A 361 16.35 -33.14 -9.76
C GLU A 361 16.39 -32.39 -11.10
N ASN A 362 17.06 -33.04 -12.09
CA ASN A 362 17.10 -32.68 -13.52
C ASN A 362 18.02 -31.52 -13.95
N GLN A 363 19.34 -31.70 -13.84
CA GLN A 363 20.24 -31.23 -14.90
C GLN A 363 20.61 -32.45 -15.76
N ALA A 364 19.70 -32.80 -16.67
CA ALA A 364 20.00 -33.58 -17.87
C ALA A 364 19.04 -33.09 -18.94
N ILE A 365 19.41 -31.99 -19.58
CA ILE A 365 19.18 -31.70 -21.01
C ILE A 365 20.28 -30.72 -21.44
#